data_c544bb012624ab4d075faec3a3753151
#
_entry.id   c544bb012624ab4d075faec3a3753151
#
_cell.length_a   1.000
_cell.length_b   1.000
_cell.length_c   1.000
_cell.angle_alpha   90.00
_cell.angle_beta   90.00
_cell.angle_gamma   90.00
#
_symmetry.space_group_name_H-M   'P 1'
#
loop_
_entity.id
_entity.type
_entity.pdbx_description
1 polymer ?
#
loop_
_entity_poly.entity_id
_entity_poly.type
_entity_poly.pdbx_seq_one_letter_code
_entity_poly.pdbx_strand_id
1 'polypeptide(L)'
;MDHRNRFRLESLGIFLFALLLFTLGIWDQQPQGFDGRWALFLQEMFRHGASLFPTTYGQPYADYPGTATFFSYVFSRLFGAPNHLANVLPTALASAGVVAVVYRLLVPANRQWALLTVLLTLLTTQLLEKSRSVCLDQMVALLCVGSFYLLHRGGRWRRLAVFPLFVLGFAIRGPLGLIEVCGVVCVYWALGKPGERVKQVLVHGAVGLVLLAACWWLLVKLARISGGDAFADEVFKMQVGGRLDETGEPFYFYFQLSLYRYFPVVPLALATMIALRHRWSERLEGDMQLVVRLAACGLMILLGLSVPHFKRAYYILPMVPMFAAVAAYGLLQAPSWLSGVRRCYEGLVVALPALCVVVVFVCRHGWQKHGYWPDVSLPLLMGVLVVLQVAALIAWRRAGRLVWLSLIALLAQWLLLVAVVEPSKDMQFDTRKFVGQVEALRVETPGPLVFINLGRDTWAVRYMMNLDHDEQPLFVGGQQLEGLEGLPRPAWVIVSRKETALLQGTPLERQAPTFEGRLNDNPLMVFLLK
;
A
#
# COMPACT_ATOMS: atom_id res chain seq x y z
N MET A 1 -33.56 -11.80 -16.30
CA MET A 1 -32.26 -12.04 -15.62
C MET A 1 -32.51 -11.95 -14.12
N ASP A 2 -32.21 -13.00 -13.37
CA ASP A 2 -32.43 -13.02 -11.90
C ASP A 2 -31.62 -11.88 -11.24
N HIS A 3 -32.22 -11.18 -10.28
CA HIS A 3 -31.58 -10.08 -9.54
C HIS A 3 -30.23 -10.48 -8.96
N ARG A 4 -30.06 -11.73 -8.53
CA ARG A 4 -28.79 -12.28 -8.02
C ARG A 4 -27.71 -12.32 -9.11
N ASN A 5 -28.05 -12.68 -10.33
CA ASN A 5 -27.10 -12.77 -11.44
C ASN A 5 -26.65 -11.38 -11.89
N ARG A 6 -27.57 -10.41 -11.89
CA ARG A 6 -27.25 -9.01 -12.20
C ARG A 6 -26.22 -8.44 -11.22
N PHE A 7 -26.42 -8.60 -9.90
CA PHE A 7 -25.48 -8.10 -8.90
C PHE A 7 -24.10 -8.79 -8.96
N ARG A 8 -24.05 -10.05 -9.39
CA ARG A 8 -22.78 -10.75 -9.62
C ARG A 8 -22.03 -10.14 -10.80
N LEU A 9 -22.71 -9.88 -11.92
CA LEU A 9 -22.10 -9.28 -13.10
C LEU A 9 -21.66 -7.83 -12.84
N GLU A 10 -22.47 -7.03 -12.15
CA GLU A 10 -22.07 -5.68 -11.74
C GLU A 10 -20.83 -5.70 -10.83
N SER A 11 -20.78 -6.61 -9.86
CA SER A 11 -19.62 -6.79 -8.97
C SER A 11 -18.35 -7.21 -9.75
N LEU A 12 -18.49 -8.09 -10.74
CA LEU A 12 -17.38 -8.47 -11.60
C LEU A 12 -16.91 -7.30 -12.48
N GLY A 13 -17.85 -6.53 -13.03
CA GLY A 13 -17.52 -5.32 -13.79
C GLY A 13 -16.76 -4.28 -12.95
N ILE A 14 -17.18 -4.08 -11.69
CA ILE A 14 -16.50 -3.20 -10.74
C ILE A 14 -15.09 -3.73 -10.41
N PHE A 15 -14.95 -5.03 -10.18
CA PHE A 15 -13.66 -5.67 -9.95
C PHE A 15 -12.70 -5.45 -11.13
N LEU A 16 -13.16 -5.73 -12.36
CA LEU A 16 -12.34 -5.57 -13.57
C LEU A 16 -11.99 -4.10 -13.83
N PHE A 17 -12.93 -3.18 -13.62
CA PHE A 17 -12.69 -1.75 -13.73
C PHE A 17 -11.63 -1.28 -12.74
N ALA A 18 -11.75 -1.66 -11.47
CA ALA A 18 -10.78 -1.31 -10.45
C ALA A 18 -9.39 -1.94 -10.73
N LEU A 19 -9.36 -3.21 -11.15
CA LEU A 19 -8.12 -3.88 -11.55
C LEU A 19 -7.44 -3.16 -12.71
N LEU A 20 -8.19 -2.72 -13.71
CA LEU A 20 -7.67 -1.93 -14.83
C LEU A 20 -7.06 -0.61 -14.33
N LEU A 21 -7.74 0.13 -13.44
CA LEU A 21 -7.21 1.36 -12.86
C LEU A 21 -5.90 1.12 -12.09
N PHE A 22 -5.77 -0.03 -11.44
CA PHE A 22 -4.60 -0.35 -10.62
C PHE A 22 -3.43 -0.93 -11.41
N THR A 23 -3.64 -1.49 -12.59
CA THR A 23 -2.59 -2.17 -13.36
C THR A 23 -2.16 -1.45 -14.63
N LEU A 24 -2.99 -0.55 -15.18
CA LEU A 24 -2.67 0.14 -16.42
C LEU A 24 -1.43 1.05 -16.24
N GLY A 25 -0.43 0.90 -17.10
CA GLY A 25 0.78 1.72 -17.11
C GLY A 25 1.85 1.32 -16.07
N ILE A 26 1.71 0.19 -15.35
CA ILE A 26 2.70 -0.25 -14.35
C ILE A 26 3.85 -1.06 -14.97
N TRP A 27 3.64 -1.67 -16.12
CA TRP A 27 4.55 -2.67 -16.67
C TRP A 27 6.00 -2.20 -16.74
N ASP A 28 6.24 -0.97 -17.20
CA ASP A 28 7.58 -0.41 -17.42
C ASP A 28 8.08 0.48 -16.27
N GLN A 29 7.26 0.66 -15.22
CA GLN A 29 7.64 1.48 -14.07
C GLN A 29 8.70 0.78 -13.22
N GLN A 30 9.56 1.59 -12.60
CA GLN A 30 10.50 1.09 -11.61
C GLN A 30 9.85 0.98 -10.23
N PRO A 31 10.25 -0.04 -9.43
CA PRO A 31 9.92 -0.09 -8.02
C PRO A 31 10.45 1.14 -7.29
N GLN A 32 9.58 1.87 -6.60
CA GLN A 32 9.94 3.09 -5.89
C GLN A 32 9.91 2.90 -4.37
N GLY A 33 10.78 3.59 -3.66
CA GLY A 33 10.79 3.57 -2.20
C GLY A 33 10.99 2.16 -1.62
N PHE A 34 10.03 1.69 -0.84
CA PHE A 34 10.07 0.34 -0.25
C PHE A 34 9.80 -0.79 -1.25
N ASP A 35 9.24 -0.49 -2.42
CA ASP A 35 8.94 -1.50 -3.44
C ASP A 35 10.23 -2.09 -4.02
N GLY A 36 11.36 -1.38 -3.96
CA GLY A 36 12.67 -1.89 -4.35
C GLY A 36 13.07 -3.15 -3.59
N ARG A 37 12.79 -3.23 -2.28
CA ARG A 37 13.05 -4.42 -1.47
C ARG A 37 12.18 -5.60 -1.91
N TRP A 38 10.89 -5.35 -2.19
CA TRP A 38 10.00 -6.38 -2.70
C TRP A 38 10.40 -6.86 -4.09
N ALA A 39 10.96 -5.97 -4.92
CA ALA A 39 11.51 -6.35 -6.22
C ALA A 39 12.71 -7.28 -6.06
N LEU A 40 13.63 -6.99 -5.13
CA LEU A 40 14.76 -7.87 -4.83
C LEU A 40 14.31 -9.22 -4.28
N PHE A 41 13.36 -9.25 -3.33
CA PHE A 41 12.76 -10.50 -2.84
C PHE A 41 12.19 -11.35 -3.99
N LEU A 42 11.47 -10.71 -4.91
CA LEU A 42 10.88 -11.40 -6.05
C LEU A 42 11.95 -11.94 -7.00
N GLN A 43 13.00 -11.16 -7.28
CA GLN A 43 14.11 -11.59 -8.14
C GLN A 43 14.84 -12.79 -7.57
N GLU A 44 15.21 -12.75 -6.28
CA GLU A 44 15.88 -13.87 -5.63
C GLU A 44 14.99 -15.11 -5.59
N MET A 45 13.70 -14.95 -5.25
CA MET A 45 12.76 -16.06 -5.28
C MET A 45 12.54 -16.61 -6.72
N PHE A 46 12.59 -15.76 -7.74
CA PHE A 46 12.50 -16.18 -9.14
C PHE A 46 13.71 -17.01 -9.58
N ARG A 47 14.92 -16.66 -9.13
CA ARG A 47 16.17 -17.35 -9.44
C ARG A 47 16.32 -18.67 -8.65
N HIS A 48 16.04 -18.63 -7.35
CA HIS A 48 16.34 -19.75 -6.43
C HIS A 48 15.13 -20.60 -6.04
N GLY A 49 13.92 -20.20 -6.45
CA GLY A 49 12.68 -20.87 -6.08
C GLY A 49 12.02 -20.29 -4.83
N ALA A 50 10.84 -20.83 -4.50
CA ALA A 50 10.04 -20.35 -3.37
C ALA A 50 10.74 -20.67 -2.02
N SER A 51 10.77 -19.68 -1.13
CA SER A 51 11.35 -19.78 0.21
C SER A 51 10.33 -19.40 1.29
N LEU A 52 10.53 -19.90 2.52
CA LEU A 52 9.66 -19.61 3.67
C LEU A 52 9.78 -18.15 4.12
N PHE A 53 10.98 -17.59 4.05
CA PHE A 53 11.27 -16.17 4.24
C PHE A 53 11.83 -15.62 2.94
N PRO A 54 11.49 -14.38 2.56
CA PRO A 54 12.14 -13.74 1.45
C PRO A 54 13.65 -13.62 1.72
N THR A 55 14.45 -13.56 0.69
CA THR A 55 15.90 -13.40 0.82
C THR A 55 16.36 -12.05 0.27
N THR A 56 17.47 -11.55 0.80
CA THR A 56 18.25 -10.45 0.26
C THR A 56 19.72 -10.81 0.34
N TYR A 57 20.45 -10.61 -0.75
CA TYR A 57 21.88 -10.94 -0.81
C TYR A 57 22.17 -12.42 -0.46
N GLY A 58 21.25 -13.31 -0.87
CA GLY A 58 21.34 -14.74 -0.57
C GLY A 58 21.07 -15.14 0.90
N GLN A 59 20.71 -14.20 1.76
CA GLN A 59 20.40 -14.45 3.17
C GLN A 59 18.92 -14.26 3.49
N PRO A 60 18.32 -15.08 4.38
CA PRO A 60 16.95 -14.90 4.82
C PRO A 60 16.73 -13.51 5.43
N TYR A 61 15.58 -12.92 5.12
CA TYR A 61 15.20 -11.59 5.62
C TYR A 61 14.14 -11.70 6.73
N ALA A 62 14.41 -11.09 7.87
CA ALA A 62 13.68 -11.34 9.12
C ALA A 62 12.31 -10.62 9.26
N ASP A 63 11.86 -9.84 8.27
CA ASP A 63 10.65 -9.01 8.45
C ASP A 63 9.35 -9.82 8.36
N TYR A 64 9.00 -10.34 7.19
CA TYR A 64 7.72 -11.02 6.95
C TYR A 64 7.93 -12.45 6.44
N PRO A 65 6.93 -13.35 6.70
CA PRO A 65 6.90 -14.62 5.97
C PRO A 65 6.84 -14.39 4.45
N GLY A 66 7.43 -15.27 3.68
CA GLY A 66 7.50 -15.17 2.22
C GLY A 66 6.16 -15.24 1.48
N THR A 67 5.02 -15.27 2.18
CA THR A 67 3.68 -15.49 1.61
C THR A 67 3.30 -14.43 0.58
N ALA A 68 3.52 -13.16 0.86
CA ALA A 68 3.18 -12.08 -0.08
C ALA A 68 4.09 -12.13 -1.32
N THR A 69 5.40 -12.34 -1.12
CA THR A 69 6.36 -12.52 -2.21
C THR A 69 6.05 -13.78 -3.02
N PHE A 70 5.56 -14.84 -2.39
CA PHE A 70 5.14 -16.05 -3.09
C PHE A 70 4.00 -15.81 -4.09
N PHE A 71 3.02 -14.97 -3.74
CA PHE A 71 1.99 -14.59 -4.71
C PHE A 71 2.59 -13.83 -5.91
N SER A 72 3.50 -12.88 -5.67
CA SER A 72 4.22 -12.19 -6.74
C SER A 72 5.07 -13.15 -7.57
N TYR A 73 5.72 -14.13 -6.94
CA TYR A 73 6.49 -15.18 -7.61
C TYR A 73 5.62 -16.02 -8.56
N VAL A 74 4.44 -16.43 -8.14
CA VAL A 74 3.51 -17.16 -9.02
C VAL A 74 3.20 -16.36 -10.28
N PHE A 75 2.92 -15.06 -10.16
CA PHE A 75 2.68 -14.21 -11.33
C PHE A 75 3.93 -14.00 -12.17
N SER A 76 5.10 -13.84 -11.55
CA SER A 76 6.35 -13.71 -12.30
C SER A 76 6.68 -14.97 -13.10
N ARG A 77 6.37 -16.15 -12.57
CA ARG A 77 6.51 -17.42 -13.33
C ARG A 77 5.53 -17.51 -14.49
N LEU A 78 4.32 -17.01 -14.34
CA LEU A 78 3.33 -16.94 -15.44
C LEU A 78 3.74 -15.93 -16.53
N PHE A 79 4.39 -14.82 -16.17
CA PHE A 79 4.86 -13.81 -17.12
C PHE A 79 6.27 -14.10 -17.68
N GLY A 80 6.96 -15.11 -17.15
CA GLY A 80 8.31 -15.46 -17.54
C GLY A 80 9.41 -14.53 -17.03
N ALA A 81 9.06 -13.50 -16.24
CA ALA A 81 10.02 -12.53 -15.70
C ALA A 81 9.56 -11.90 -14.38
N PRO A 82 10.48 -11.53 -13.46
CA PRO A 82 10.18 -10.84 -12.21
C PRO A 82 10.02 -9.33 -12.46
N ASN A 83 9.00 -8.95 -13.23
CA ASN A 83 8.72 -7.55 -13.56
C ASN A 83 7.89 -6.84 -12.47
N HIS A 84 7.80 -5.51 -12.57
CA HIS A 84 7.10 -4.70 -11.57
C HIS A 84 5.59 -5.01 -11.51
N LEU A 85 4.95 -5.31 -12.65
CA LEU A 85 3.54 -5.71 -12.66
C LEU A 85 3.31 -7.01 -11.87
N ALA A 86 4.16 -8.04 -12.04
CA ALA A 86 4.07 -9.27 -11.28
C ALA A 86 4.18 -9.03 -9.78
N ASN A 87 5.01 -8.07 -9.39
CA ASN A 87 5.21 -7.70 -7.98
C ASN A 87 4.00 -6.99 -7.37
N VAL A 88 3.34 -6.10 -8.12
CA VAL A 88 2.18 -5.31 -7.67
C VAL A 88 0.85 -6.07 -7.79
N LEU A 89 0.75 -7.01 -8.72
CA LEU A 89 -0.52 -7.66 -9.08
C LEU A 89 -1.28 -8.28 -7.88
N PRO A 90 -0.64 -8.94 -6.90
CA PRO A 90 -1.33 -9.42 -5.69
C PRO A 90 -2.05 -8.31 -4.92
N THR A 91 -1.40 -7.15 -4.77
CA THR A 91 -1.98 -5.94 -4.15
C THR A 91 -3.14 -5.39 -4.97
N ALA A 92 -2.98 -5.27 -6.29
CA ALA A 92 -4.01 -4.77 -7.20
C ALA A 92 -5.27 -5.65 -7.19
N LEU A 93 -5.08 -6.98 -7.22
CA LEU A 93 -6.18 -7.96 -7.10
C LEU A 93 -6.90 -7.86 -5.76
N ALA A 94 -6.15 -7.74 -4.66
CA ALA A 94 -6.74 -7.56 -3.33
C ALA A 94 -7.54 -6.26 -3.25
N SER A 95 -7.01 -5.15 -3.74
CA SER A 95 -7.69 -3.84 -3.76
C SER A 95 -8.94 -3.86 -4.63
N ALA A 96 -8.89 -4.49 -5.81
CA ALA A 96 -10.07 -4.69 -6.65
C ALA A 96 -11.11 -5.59 -5.97
N GLY A 97 -10.64 -6.61 -5.22
CA GLY A 97 -11.48 -7.45 -4.37
C GLY A 97 -12.17 -6.66 -3.26
N VAL A 98 -11.48 -5.72 -2.61
CA VAL A 98 -12.06 -4.84 -1.57
C VAL A 98 -13.29 -4.11 -2.11
N VAL A 99 -13.17 -3.39 -3.22
CA VAL A 99 -14.28 -2.60 -3.77
C VAL A 99 -15.42 -3.48 -4.27
N ALA A 100 -15.12 -4.65 -4.85
CA ALA A 100 -16.11 -5.60 -5.30
C ALA A 100 -16.91 -6.23 -4.12
N VAL A 101 -16.23 -6.56 -3.02
CA VAL A 101 -16.86 -7.12 -1.81
C VAL A 101 -17.72 -6.06 -1.12
N VAL A 102 -17.24 -4.81 -1.01
CA VAL A 102 -18.03 -3.70 -0.45
C VAL A 102 -19.27 -3.42 -1.29
N TYR A 103 -19.15 -3.42 -2.62
CA TYR A 103 -20.31 -3.31 -3.50
C TYR A 103 -21.33 -4.41 -3.21
N ARG A 104 -20.89 -5.68 -3.15
CA ARG A 104 -21.78 -6.82 -2.85
C ARG A 104 -22.38 -6.80 -1.45
N LEU A 105 -21.71 -6.17 -0.50
CA LEU A 105 -22.23 -5.95 0.85
C LEU A 105 -23.43 -5.02 0.84
N LEU A 106 -23.32 -3.89 0.13
CA LEU A 106 -24.23 -2.77 0.21
C LEU A 106 -25.33 -2.77 -0.85
N VAL A 107 -25.11 -3.39 -2.01
CA VAL A 107 -26.08 -3.35 -3.14
C VAL A 107 -27.46 -3.92 -2.80
N PRO A 108 -27.62 -4.91 -1.89
CA PRO A 108 -28.95 -5.37 -1.51
C PRO A 108 -29.77 -4.34 -0.73
N ALA A 109 -29.09 -3.43 0.00
CA ALA A 109 -29.73 -2.33 0.70
C ALA A 109 -30.03 -1.17 -0.25
N ASN A 110 -29.02 -0.67 -0.96
CA ASN A 110 -29.20 0.43 -1.91
C ASN A 110 -28.05 0.45 -2.94
N ARG A 111 -28.41 0.41 -4.23
CA ARG A 111 -27.42 0.42 -5.32
C ARG A 111 -26.63 1.73 -5.41
N GLN A 112 -27.26 2.87 -5.16
CA GLN A 112 -26.57 4.17 -5.19
C GLN A 112 -25.56 4.27 -4.03
N TRP A 113 -25.94 3.77 -2.85
CA TRP A 113 -25.04 3.68 -1.70
C TRP A 113 -23.82 2.82 -2.03
N ALA A 114 -24.03 1.62 -2.58
CA ALA A 114 -22.95 0.71 -2.97
C ALA A 114 -21.99 1.36 -4.00
N LEU A 115 -22.53 1.97 -5.07
CA LEU A 115 -21.72 2.63 -6.11
C LEU A 115 -20.95 3.83 -5.56
N LEU A 116 -21.59 4.68 -4.77
CA LEU A 116 -20.92 5.85 -4.18
C LEU A 116 -19.82 5.41 -3.20
N THR A 117 -20.04 4.34 -2.43
CA THR A 117 -19.01 3.77 -1.56
C THR A 117 -17.79 3.30 -2.35
N VAL A 118 -17.99 2.58 -3.44
CA VAL A 118 -16.91 2.15 -4.36
C VAL A 118 -16.12 3.36 -4.84
N LEU A 119 -16.80 4.37 -5.34
CA LEU A 119 -16.16 5.57 -5.89
C LEU A 119 -15.43 6.39 -4.84
N LEU A 120 -15.98 6.55 -3.64
CA LEU A 120 -15.29 7.21 -2.52
C LEU A 120 -14.05 6.43 -2.08
N THR A 121 -14.14 5.09 -2.06
CA THR A 121 -12.99 4.23 -1.77
C THR A 121 -11.88 4.47 -2.80
N LEU A 122 -12.20 4.47 -4.09
CA LEU A 122 -11.25 4.69 -5.18
C LEU A 122 -10.72 6.13 -5.27
N LEU A 123 -11.52 7.13 -4.90
CA LEU A 123 -11.11 8.54 -4.83
C LEU A 123 -10.13 8.84 -3.69
N THR A 124 -9.97 7.93 -2.72
CA THR A 124 -8.99 8.10 -1.66
C THR A 124 -7.59 7.96 -2.24
N THR A 125 -6.85 9.06 -2.35
CA THR A 125 -5.54 9.14 -3.01
C THR A 125 -4.57 8.08 -2.46
N GLN A 126 -4.50 7.94 -1.12
CA GLN A 126 -3.61 6.96 -0.48
C GLN A 126 -3.96 5.51 -0.88
N LEU A 127 -5.25 5.19 -1.03
CA LEU A 127 -5.67 3.87 -1.49
C LEU A 127 -5.31 3.65 -2.96
N LEU A 128 -5.59 4.63 -3.82
CA LEU A 128 -5.31 4.55 -5.25
C LEU A 128 -3.81 4.35 -5.52
N GLU A 129 -2.93 5.17 -4.90
CA GLU A 129 -1.48 5.04 -5.01
C GLU A 129 -0.99 3.67 -4.49
N LYS A 130 -1.48 3.24 -3.31
CA LYS A 130 -1.03 1.99 -2.69
C LYS A 130 -1.60 0.74 -3.32
N SER A 131 -2.66 0.83 -4.10
CA SER A 131 -3.15 -0.26 -4.95
C SER A 131 -2.28 -0.49 -6.21
N ARG A 132 -1.42 0.48 -6.53
CA ARG A 132 -0.47 0.47 -7.65
C ARG A 132 0.99 0.28 -7.19
N SER A 133 1.20 -0.16 -5.95
CA SER A 133 2.49 -0.48 -5.34
C SER A 133 2.37 -1.76 -4.51
N VAL A 134 3.47 -2.32 -4.04
CA VAL A 134 3.43 -3.48 -3.14
C VAL A 134 2.97 -3.04 -1.76
N CYS A 135 1.76 -3.44 -1.36
CA CYS A 135 1.16 -3.03 -0.10
C CYS A 135 0.39 -4.17 0.56
N LEU A 136 0.96 -4.75 1.60
CA LEU A 136 0.36 -5.85 2.36
C LEU A 136 -0.95 -5.43 3.04
N ASP A 137 -1.06 -4.17 3.43
CA ASP A 137 -2.23 -3.63 4.12
C ASP A 137 -3.49 -3.64 3.23
N GLN A 138 -3.33 -3.62 1.89
CA GLN A 138 -4.44 -3.83 0.95
C GLN A 138 -4.94 -5.28 0.96
N MET A 139 -4.03 -6.25 1.11
CA MET A 139 -4.44 -7.65 1.24
C MET A 139 -5.17 -7.87 2.58
N VAL A 140 -4.68 -7.26 3.66
CA VAL A 140 -5.37 -7.29 4.97
C VAL A 140 -6.73 -6.58 4.89
N ALA A 141 -6.85 -5.47 4.15
CA ALA A 141 -8.13 -4.80 3.92
C ALA A 141 -9.16 -5.73 3.27
N LEU A 142 -8.75 -6.55 2.30
CA LEU A 142 -9.62 -7.56 1.69
C LEU A 142 -10.08 -8.60 2.72
N LEU A 143 -9.17 -9.05 3.61
CA LEU A 143 -9.52 -10.01 4.67
C LEU A 143 -10.48 -9.39 5.70
N CYS A 144 -10.28 -8.14 6.08
CA CYS A 144 -11.16 -7.39 6.99
C CYS A 144 -12.57 -7.24 6.42
N VAL A 145 -12.67 -6.71 5.20
CA VAL A 145 -13.97 -6.52 4.52
C VAL A 145 -14.61 -7.86 4.19
N GLY A 146 -13.82 -8.85 3.77
CA GLY A 146 -14.26 -10.22 3.50
C GLY A 146 -14.85 -10.88 4.74
N SER A 147 -14.19 -10.78 5.88
CA SER A 147 -14.70 -11.30 7.17
C SER A 147 -15.99 -10.62 7.59
N PHE A 148 -16.05 -9.29 7.47
CA PHE A 148 -17.29 -8.54 7.71
C PHE A 148 -18.43 -9.02 6.80
N TYR A 149 -18.16 -9.17 5.50
CA TYR A 149 -19.14 -9.65 4.51
C TYR A 149 -19.65 -11.07 4.83
N LEU A 150 -18.75 -12.00 5.18
CA LEU A 150 -19.11 -13.37 5.54
C LEU A 150 -20.04 -13.40 6.75
N LEU A 151 -19.73 -12.63 7.79
CA LEU A 151 -20.55 -12.51 8.99
C LEU A 151 -21.91 -11.87 8.70
N HIS A 152 -21.93 -10.79 7.89
CA HIS A 152 -23.17 -10.09 7.54
C HIS A 152 -24.11 -10.97 6.72
N ARG A 153 -23.58 -11.81 5.82
CA ARG A 153 -24.39 -12.77 5.06
C ARG A 153 -24.89 -13.94 5.91
N GLY A 154 -24.30 -14.18 7.08
CA GLY A 154 -24.72 -15.21 8.03
C GLY A 154 -24.52 -16.65 7.51
N GLY A 155 -24.97 -17.62 8.32
CA GLY A 155 -24.84 -19.04 8.01
C GLY A 155 -23.61 -19.68 8.69
N ARG A 156 -23.72 -20.96 9.09
CA ARG A 156 -22.71 -21.68 9.86
C ARG A 156 -21.36 -21.72 9.16
N TRP A 157 -21.32 -22.11 7.91
CA TRP A 157 -20.08 -22.25 7.15
C TRP A 157 -19.36 -20.91 6.94
N ARG A 158 -20.10 -19.81 6.76
CA ARG A 158 -19.51 -18.49 6.60
C ARG A 158 -18.91 -17.96 7.90
N ARG A 159 -19.53 -18.28 9.05
CA ARG A 159 -18.98 -17.96 10.37
C ARG A 159 -17.68 -18.72 10.63
N LEU A 160 -17.58 -19.99 10.21
CA LEU A 160 -16.37 -20.78 10.33
C LEU A 160 -15.27 -20.30 9.35
N ALA A 161 -15.64 -19.81 8.19
CA ALA A 161 -14.69 -19.33 7.16
C ALA A 161 -13.89 -18.09 7.58
N VAL A 162 -14.24 -17.40 8.66
CA VAL A 162 -13.44 -16.27 9.18
C VAL A 162 -12.13 -16.73 9.84
N PHE A 163 -12.07 -17.93 10.41
CA PHE A 163 -10.87 -18.43 11.09
C PHE A 163 -9.69 -18.68 10.14
N PRO A 164 -9.84 -19.29 8.95
CA PRO A 164 -8.81 -19.30 7.94
C PRO A 164 -8.32 -17.90 7.53
N LEU A 165 -9.21 -16.88 7.54
CA LEU A 165 -8.80 -15.50 7.23
C LEU A 165 -7.91 -14.89 8.33
N PHE A 166 -8.05 -15.32 9.61
CA PHE A 166 -7.12 -14.94 10.68
C PHE A 166 -5.71 -15.45 10.40
N VAL A 167 -5.62 -16.75 10.05
CA VAL A 167 -4.32 -17.39 9.72
C VAL A 167 -3.71 -16.73 8.47
N LEU A 168 -4.51 -16.46 7.44
CA LEU A 168 -4.02 -15.79 6.23
C LEU A 168 -3.56 -14.35 6.52
N GLY A 169 -4.26 -13.62 7.40
CA GLY A 169 -3.83 -12.31 7.88
C GLY A 169 -2.45 -12.37 8.53
N PHE A 170 -2.22 -13.37 9.40
CA PHE A 170 -0.90 -13.62 9.98
C PHE A 170 0.15 -13.95 8.91
N ALA A 171 -0.16 -14.82 7.98
CA ALA A 171 0.77 -15.23 6.93
C ALA A 171 1.18 -14.07 6.01
N ILE A 172 0.31 -13.06 5.80
CA ILE A 172 0.58 -11.89 4.96
C ILE A 172 1.33 -10.81 5.74
N ARG A 173 0.89 -10.49 6.97
CA ARG A 173 1.30 -9.29 7.70
C ARG A 173 1.82 -9.56 9.11
N GLY A 174 2.05 -10.81 9.46
CA GLY A 174 2.43 -11.22 10.81
C GLY A 174 1.31 -11.00 11.83
N PRO A 175 1.66 -10.84 13.12
CA PRO A 175 0.69 -10.69 14.20
C PRO A 175 -0.36 -9.59 13.95
N LEU A 176 0.07 -8.47 13.36
CA LEU A 176 -0.80 -7.33 13.11
C LEU A 176 -1.95 -7.68 12.16
N GLY A 177 -1.68 -8.41 11.08
CA GLY A 177 -2.71 -8.81 10.13
C GLY A 177 -3.78 -9.72 10.74
N LEU A 178 -3.40 -10.65 11.65
CA LEU A 178 -4.37 -11.46 12.38
C LEU A 178 -5.21 -10.60 13.34
N ILE A 179 -4.56 -9.71 14.10
CA ILE A 179 -5.20 -8.86 15.10
C ILE A 179 -6.24 -7.94 14.44
N GLU A 180 -5.94 -7.36 13.29
CA GLU A 180 -6.87 -6.49 12.56
C GLU A 180 -8.12 -7.26 12.11
N VAL A 181 -7.95 -8.43 11.48
CA VAL A 181 -9.08 -9.25 11.01
C VAL A 181 -9.92 -9.75 12.18
N CYS A 182 -9.28 -10.24 13.26
CA CYS A 182 -9.96 -10.68 14.47
C CYS A 182 -10.69 -9.52 15.16
N GLY A 183 -10.08 -8.34 15.22
CA GLY A 183 -10.68 -7.13 15.77
C GLY A 183 -11.95 -6.72 15.04
N VAL A 184 -11.95 -6.74 13.70
CA VAL A 184 -13.15 -6.49 12.89
C VAL A 184 -14.26 -7.48 13.23
N VAL A 185 -13.94 -8.76 13.37
CA VAL A 185 -14.90 -9.81 13.72
C VAL A 185 -15.46 -9.60 15.13
N CYS A 186 -14.61 -9.29 16.10
CA CYS A 186 -15.04 -9.02 17.49
C CYS A 186 -15.94 -7.79 17.57
N VAL A 187 -15.59 -6.68 16.89
CA VAL A 187 -16.42 -5.46 16.87
C VAL A 187 -17.75 -5.70 16.17
N TYR A 188 -17.76 -6.47 15.07
CA TYR A 188 -19.01 -6.85 14.40
C TYR A 188 -19.98 -7.53 15.36
N TRP A 189 -19.50 -8.48 16.20
CA TRP A 189 -20.31 -9.20 17.16
C TRP A 189 -20.65 -8.36 18.40
N ALA A 190 -19.76 -7.51 18.88
CA ALA A 190 -20.01 -6.61 20.01
C ALA A 190 -21.22 -5.70 19.78
N LEU A 191 -21.49 -5.36 18.53
CA LEU A 191 -22.65 -4.59 18.09
C LEU A 191 -23.82 -5.47 17.61
N GLY A 192 -23.79 -6.75 17.94
CA GLY A 192 -24.85 -7.71 17.67
C GLY A 192 -26.00 -7.65 18.67
N LYS A 193 -26.93 -8.61 18.54
CA LYS A 193 -28.06 -8.78 19.49
C LYS A 193 -27.54 -9.10 20.90
N PRO A 194 -28.16 -8.55 21.97
CA PRO A 194 -27.66 -8.67 23.33
C PRO A 194 -27.38 -10.10 23.78
N GLY A 195 -28.24 -11.09 23.44
CA GLY A 195 -28.10 -12.48 23.87
C GLY A 195 -26.91 -13.25 23.23
N GLU A 196 -26.43 -12.84 22.07
CA GLU A 196 -25.34 -13.54 21.36
C GLU A 196 -23.99 -12.83 21.45
N ARG A 197 -23.99 -11.51 21.66
CA ARG A 197 -22.78 -10.66 21.50
C ARG A 197 -21.61 -11.11 22.38
N VAL A 198 -21.82 -11.32 23.66
CA VAL A 198 -20.73 -11.66 24.59
C VAL A 198 -20.15 -13.02 24.25
N LYS A 199 -21.00 -14.02 24.04
CA LYS A 199 -20.57 -15.38 23.65
C LYS A 199 -19.74 -15.35 22.36
N GLN A 200 -20.20 -14.63 21.32
CA GLN A 200 -19.52 -14.61 20.03
C GLN A 200 -18.19 -13.83 20.10
N VAL A 201 -18.14 -12.71 20.82
CA VAL A 201 -16.89 -11.98 21.05
C VAL A 201 -15.88 -12.86 21.79
N LEU A 202 -16.30 -13.54 22.86
CA LEU A 202 -15.41 -14.43 23.62
C LEU A 202 -14.91 -15.61 22.76
N VAL A 203 -15.79 -16.24 21.99
CA VAL A 203 -15.39 -17.38 21.13
C VAL A 203 -14.40 -16.92 20.05
N HIS A 204 -14.71 -15.86 19.29
CA HIS A 204 -13.83 -15.42 18.22
C HIS A 204 -12.52 -14.82 18.75
N GLY A 205 -12.58 -14.08 19.87
CA GLY A 205 -11.41 -13.55 20.54
C GLY A 205 -10.50 -14.65 21.09
N ALA A 206 -11.07 -15.65 21.78
CA ALA A 206 -10.30 -16.79 22.31
C ALA A 206 -9.66 -17.61 21.19
N VAL A 207 -10.42 -17.94 20.13
CA VAL A 207 -9.86 -18.64 18.95
C VAL A 207 -8.80 -17.78 18.28
N GLY A 208 -9.01 -16.46 18.16
CA GLY A 208 -8.01 -15.53 17.62
C GLY A 208 -6.70 -15.56 18.42
N LEU A 209 -6.76 -15.55 19.75
CA LEU A 209 -5.59 -15.66 20.63
C LEU A 209 -4.87 -17.01 20.48
N VAL A 210 -5.61 -18.11 20.41
CA VAL A 210 -5.03 -19.46 20.21
C VAL A 210 -4.34 -19.53 18.84
N LEU A 211 -4.98 -19.03 17.78
CA LEU A 211 -4.40 -18.99 16.45
C LEU A 211 -3.17 -18.06 16.39
N LEU A 212 -3.21 -16.93 17.07
CA LEU A 212 -2.06 -16.02 17.18
C LEU A 212 -0.86 -16.73 17.81
N ALA A 213 -1.07 -17.40 18.95
CA ALA A 213 -0.01 -18.15 19.63
C ALA A 213 0.52 -19.31 18.76
N ALA A 214 -0.37 -20.06 18.11
CA ALA A 214 0.00 -21.17 17.22
C ALA A 214 0.79 -20.69 15.99
N CYS A 215 0.32 -19.63 15.32
CA CYS A 215 1.01 -19.05 14.16
C CYS A 215 2.35 -18.43 14.57
N TRP A 216 2.43 -17.81 15.74
CA TRP A 216 3.67 -17.28 16.28
C TRP A 216 4.69 -18.39 16.56
N TRP A 217 4.28 -19.43 17.26
CA TRP A 217 5.13 -20.59 17.51
C TRP A 217 5.64 -21.23 16.21
N LEU A 218 4.76 -21.37 15.22
CA LEU A 218 5.13 -21.89 13.90
C LEU A 218 6.14 -20.96 13.20
N LEU A 219 5.93 -19.64 13.22
CA LEU A 219 6.84 -18.67 12.62
C LEU A 219 8.25 -18.76 13.22
N VAL A 220 8.36 -18.83 14.56
CA VAL A 220 9.65 -18.97 15.25
C VAL A 220 10.33 -20.30 14.88
N LYS A 221 9.58 -21.40 14.81
CA LYS A 221 10.15 -22.68 14.33
C LYS A 221 10.67 -22.61 12.89
N LEU A 222 9.89 -22.01 11.98
CA LEU A 222 10.29 -21.84 10.59
C LEU A 222 11.51 -20.92 10.48
N ALA A 223 11.59 -19.86 11.29
CA ALA A 223 12.75 -18.99 11.35
C ALA A 223 14.02 -19.75 11.79
N ARG A 224 13.93 -20.58 12.84
CA ARG A 224 15.06 -21.42 13.28
C ARG A 224 15.54 -22.39 12.20
N ILE A 225 14.60 -22.98 11.45
CA ILE A 225 14.94 -23.89 10.34
C ILE A 225 15.63 -23.12 9.19
N SER A 226 15.21 -21.87 8.93
CA SER A 226 15.70 -21.05 7.81
C SER A 226 17.05 -20.39 8.07
N GLY A 227 17.36 -20.00 9.31
CA GLY A 227 18.58 -19.22 9.63
C GLY A 227 19.13 -19.41 11.04
N GLY A 228 18.66 -20.42 11.80
CA GLY A 228 19.11 -20.69 13.15
C GLY A 228 18.48 -19.79 14.22
N ASP A 229 19.00 -19.89 15.45
CA ASP A 229 18.43 -19.16 16.60
C ASP A 229 18.63 -17.63 16.46
N ALA A 230 19.78 -17.19 16.00
CA ALA A 230 20.04 -15.76 15.78
C ALA A 230 19.04 -15.10 14.82
N PHE A 231 18.68 -15.81 13.74
CA PHE A 231 17.66 -15.35 12.80
C PHE A 231 16.25 -15.32 13.42
N ALA A 232 15.93 -16.30 14.26
CA ALA A 232 14.65 -16.34 14.97
C ALA A 232 14.52 -15.15 15.96
N ASP A 233 15.61 -14.79 16.65
CA ASP A 233 15.67 -13.61 17.54
C ASP A 233 15.51 -12.31 16.74
N GLU A 234 16.09 -12.22 15.56
CA GLU A 234 15.92 -11.08 14.65
C GLU A 234 14.48 -10.95 14.18
N VAL A 235 13.82 -12.06 13.80
CA VAL A 235 12.39 -12.09 13.45
C VAL A 235 11.54 -11.61 14.63
N PHE A 236 11.86 -12.03 15.86
CA PHE A 236 11.16 -11.55 17.06
C PHE A 236 11.33 -10.03 17.23
N LYS A 237 12.56 -9.55 17.15
CA LYS A 237 12.88 -8.13 17.27
C LYS A 237 12.14 -7.30 16.22
N MET A 238 12.11 -7.72 14.96
CA MET A 238 11.45 -7.00 13.86
C MET A 238 9.92 -7.02 13.97
N GLN A 239 9.34 -8.12 14.43
CA GLN A 239 7.87 -8.28 14.45
C GLN A 239 7.24 -7.72 15.74
N VAL A 240 7.94 -7.69 16.84
CA VAL A 240 7.44 -7.27 18.17
C VAL A 240 8.25 -6.12 18.74
N GLY A 241 9.57 -6.31 18.97
CA GLY A 241 10.42 -5.35 19.66
C GLY A 241 10.45 -3.98 18.98
N GLY A 242 10.78 -3.92 17.70
CA GLY A 242 10.87 -2.67 16.96
C GLY A 242 9.54 -1.95 16.69
N ARG A 243 8.40 -2.60 16.99
CA ARG A 243 7.07 -1.96 16.91
C ARG A 243 6.62 -1.33 18.21
N LEU A 244 7.22 -1.75 19.32
CA LEU A 244 6.93 -1.26 20.67
C LEU A 244 7.97 -0.24 21.14
N ASP A 245 9.01 0.01 20.34
CA ASP A 245 10.07 0.97 20.63
C ASP A 245 9.47 2.37 20.86
N GLU A 246 10.02 3.08 21.86
CA GLU A 246 9.54 4.41 22.28
C GLU A 246 9.86 5.51 21.26
N THR A 247 10.81 5.27 20.36
CA THR A 247 11.20 6.20 19.29
C THR A 247 10.30 6.07 18.07
N GLY A 248 9.15 6.72 18.07
CA GLY A 248 8.21 6.63 16.95
C GLY A 248 7.24 7.78 16.86
N GLU A 249 6.24 7.60 16.01
CA GLU A 249 5.21 8.61 15.75
C GLU A 249 4.21 8.70 16.91
N PRO A 250 3.74 9.91 17.27
CA PRO A 250 2.81 10.12 18.37
C PRO A 250 1.44 9.47 18.10
N PHE A 251 0.64 9.26 19.16
CA PHE A 251 -0.68 8.66 19.08
C PHE A 251 -1.61 9.37 18.06
N TYR A 252 -1.53 10.69 17.97
CA TYR A 252 -2.37 11.49 17.08
C TYR A 252 -1.92 11.52 15.61
N PHE A 253 -0.82 10.87 15.25
CA PHE A 253 -0.27 10.84 13.89
C PHE A 253 -1.33 10.47 12.85
N TYR A 254 -2.07 9.38 13.07
CA TYR A 254 -3.09 8.97 12.12
C TYR A 254 -4.30 9.91 12.05
N PHE A 255 -4.62 10.63 13.12
CA PHE A 255 -5.70 11.61 13.09
C PHE A 255 -5.34 12.78 12.17
N GLN A 256 -4.14 13.33 12.29
CA GLN A 256 -3.66 14.37 11.39
C GLN A 256 -3.58 13.87 9.94
N LEU A 257 -2.95 12.72 9.74
CA LEU A 257 -2.75 12.12 8.43
C LEU A 257 -4.08 11.84 7.72
N SER A 258 -5.09 11.42 8.47
CA SER A 258 -6.41 11.06 7.94
C SER A 258 -7.14 12.24 7.31
N LEU A 259 -6.86 13.46 7.73
CA LEU A 259 -7.55 14.65 7.22
C LEU A 259 -7.15 14.96 5.77
N TYR A 260 -5.91 14.71 5.36
CA TYR A 260 -5.44 15.06 4.01
C TYR A 260 -5.14 13.83 3.13
N ARG A 261 -4.48 12.78 3.64
CA ARG A 261 -4.15 11.61 2.82
C ARG A 261 -5.33 10.69 2.55
N TYR A 262 -6.31 10.68 3.47
CA TYR A 262 -7.54 9.89 3.36
C TYR A 262 -8.76 10.74 3.05
N PHE A 263 -8.52 11.93 2.53
CA PHE A 263 -9.58 12.79 1.99
C PHE A 263 -10.16 12.18 0.70
N PRO A 264 -11.47 12.26 0.44
CA PRO A 264 -12.50 12.92 1.26
C PRO A 264 -13.16 11.99 2.30
N VAL A 265 -12.79 10.72 2.34
CA VAL A 265 -13.49 9.65 3.05
C VAL A 265 -13.56 9.90 4.55
N VAL A 266 -12.42 10.17 5.20
CA VAL A 266 -12.39 10.28 6.66
C VAL A 266 -13.16 11.51 7.17
N PRO A 267 -12.95 12.72 6.66
CA PRO A 267 -13.75 13.87 7.08
C PRO A 267 -15.25 13.68 6.87
N LEU A 268 -15.66 13.09 5.74
CA LEU A 268 -17.07 12.80 5.44
C LEU A 268 -17.66 11.74 6.38
N ALA A 269 -16.90 10.68 6.70
CA ALA A 269 -17.34 9.67 7.64
C ALA A 269 -17.51 10.23 9.04
N LEU A 270 -16.56 11.04 9.52
CA LEU A 270 -16.66 11.69 10.83
C LEU A 270 -17.87 12.64 10.89
N ALA A 271 -18.07 13.47 9.88
CA ALA A 271 -19.25 14.33 9.80
C ALA A 271 -20.55 13.52 9.82
N THR A 272 -20.57 12.39 9.10
CA THR A 272 -21.72 11.46 9.10
C THR A 272 -21.96 10.85 10.46
N MET A 273 -20.92 10.35 11.16
CA MET A 273 -21.05 9.78 12.50
C MET A 273 -21.59 10.79 13.52
N ILE A 274 -21.11 12.05 13.46
CA ILE A 274 -21.62 13.14 14.28
C ILE A 274 -23.10 13.39 13.96
N ALA A 275 -23.47 13.38 12.68
CA ALA A 275 -24.84 13.56 12.23
C ALA A 275 -25.81 12.50 12.75
N LEU A 276 -25.37 11.26 12.67
CA LEU A 276 -26.21 10.11 12.99
C LEU A 276 -26.30 9.81 14.51
N ARG A 277 -25.57 10.57 15.34
CA ARG A 277 -25.62 10.40 16.80
C ARG A 277 -27.06 10.47 17.38
N HIS A 278 -27.90 11.32 16.78
CA HIS A 278 -29.29 11.47 17.22
C HIS A 278 -30.18 10.28 16.85
N ARG A 279 -29.75 9.46 15.88
CA ARG A 279 -30.43 8.21 15.48
C ARG A 279 -29.85 6.96 16.17
N TRP A 280 -29.13 7.15 17.27
CA TRP A 280 -28.50 6.04 18.00
C TRP A 280 -29.50 5.00 18.51
N SER A 281 -30.75 5.38 18.78
CA SER A 281 -31.84 4.44 19.12
C SER A 281 -32.09 3.40 18.02
N GLU A 282 -31.87 3.76 16.75
CA GLU A 282 -32.08 2.89 15.58
C GLU A 282 -30.86 1.99 15.26
N ARG A 283 -29.78 2.04 16.07
CA ARG A 283 -28.48 1.36 15.80
C ARG A 283 -28.55 -0.15 15.60
N LEU A 284 -29.64 -0.79 15.99
CA LEU A 284 -29.86 -2.22 15.82
C LEU A 284 -30.81 -2.56 14.66
N GLU A 285 -31.26 -1.57 13.90
CA GLU A 285 -32.31 -1.73 12.89
C GLU A 285 -31.77 -1.44 11.49
N GLY A 286 -32.19 -2.23 10.51
CA GLY A 286 -31.99 -2.02 9.08
C GLY A 286 -30.60 -1.57 8.66
N ASP A 287 -30.56 -0.56 7.79
CA ASP A 287 -29.31 0.01 7.25
C ASP A 287 -28.48 0.70 8.33
N MET A 288 -29.12 1.24 9.38
CA MET A 288 -28.42 1.91 10.46
C MET A 288 -27.52 0.95 11.24
N GLN A 289 -27.95 -0.27 11.48
CA GLN A 289 -27.12 -1.30 12.09
C GLN A 289 -25.86 -1.57 11.27
N LEU A 290 -25.98 -1.63 9.94
CA LEU A 290 -24.86 -1.85 9.04
C LEU A 290 -23.89 -0.66 9.09
N VAL A 291 -24.38 0.58 9.03
CA VAL A 291 -23.58 1.80 9.13
C VAL A 291 -22.83 1.87 10.45
N VAL A 292 -23.49 1.59 11.58
CA VAL A 292 -22.88 1.62 12.92
C VAL A 292 -21.78 0.56 13.05
N ARG A 293 -21.99 -0.64 12.52
CA ARG A 293 -20.97 -1.70 12.51
C ARG A 293 -19.76 -1.34 11.67
N LEU A 294 -19.99 -0.78 10.48
CA LEU A 294 -18.91 -0.34 9.60
C LEU A 294 -18.11 0.82 10.23
N ALA A 295 -18.81 1.80 10.82
CA ALA A 295 -18.18 2.90 11.54
C ALA A 295 -17.30 2.40 12.70
N ALA A 296 -17.83 1.49 13.51
CA ALA A 296 -17.09 0.95 14.66
C ALA A 296 -15.89 0.09 14.23
N CYS A 297 -16.00 -0.71 13.17
CA CYS A 297 -14.87 -1.46 12.62
C CYS A 297 -13.78 -0.52 12.08
N GLY A 298 -14.15 0.54 11.34
CA GLY A 298 -13.20 1.55 10.88
C GLY A 298 -12.53 2.30 12.03
N LEU A 299 -13.28 2.67 13.07
CA LEU A 299 -12.73 3.29 14.28
C LEU A 299 -11.80 2.35 15.05
N MET A 300 -12.14 1.07 15.15
CA MET A 300 -11.26 0.08 15.79
C MET A 300 -9.92 -0.02 15.09
N ILE A 301 -9.90 -0.06 13.76
CA ILE A 301 -8.64 -0.07 13.00
C ILE A 301 -7.85 1.22 13.25
N LEU A 302 -8.49 2.38 13.14
CA LEU A 302 -7.84 3.68 13.35
C LEU A 302 -7.25 3.80 14.76
N LEU A 303 -8.03 3.48 15.79
CA LEU A 303 -7.62 3.60 17.19
C LEU A 303 -6.60 2.51 17.57
N GLY A 304 -6.84 1.26 17.15
CA GLY A 304 -5.96 0.15 17.45
C GLY A 304 -4.56 0.33 16.88
N LEU A 305 -4.47 0.82 15.63
CA LEU A 305 -3.18 1.10 15.00
C LEU A 305 -2.54 2.42 15.47
N SER A 306 -3.28 3.28 16.17
CA SER A 306 -2.72 4.48 16.80
C SER A 306 -1.90 4.17 18.06
N VAL A 307 -2.07 2.98 18.67
CA VAL A 307 -1.37 2.59 19.91
C VAL A 307 0.12 2.32 19.69
N PRO A 308 0.56 1.47 18.72
CA PRO A 308 1.98 1.23 18.49
C PRO A 308 2.73 2.51 18.07
N HIS A 309 3.98 2.67 18.47
CA HIS A 309 4.80 3.82 18.11
C HIS A 309 5.31 3.78 16.67
N PHE A 310 5.67 2.61 16.17
CA PHE A 310 6.07 2.46 14.76
C PHE A 310 4.86 2.53 13.82
N LYS A 311 4.74 3.64 13.10
CA LYS A 311 3.61 3.96 12.22
C LYS A 311 4.05 4.24 10.79
N ARG A 312 3.25 3.80 9.83
CA ARG A 312 3.37 4.16 8.40
C ARG A 312 2.02 4.66 7.90
N ALA A 313 2.06 5.64 7.00
CA ALA A 313 0.86 6.29 6.49
C ALA A 313 -0.21 5.32 5.95
N TYR A 314 0.19 4.17 5.42
CA TYR A 314 -0.69 3.21 4.76
C TYR A 314 -1.21 2.08 5.67
N TYR A 315 -0.78 1.98 6.94
CA TYR A 315 -1.26 0.91 7.83
C TYR A 315 -2.76 0.97 8.09
N ILE A 316 -3.37 2.15 8.11
CA ILE A 316 -4.80 2.33 8.33
C ILE A 316 -5.67 2.18 7.07
N LEU A 317 -5.11 1.72 5.94
CA LEU A 317 -5.87 1.48 4.69
C LEU A 317 -7.08 0.55 4.87
N PRO A 318 -7.05 -0.49 5.72
CA PRO A 318 -8.21 -1.36 5.92
C PRO A 318 -9.46 -0.65 6.45
N MET A 319 -9.34 0.53 7.08
CA MET A 319 -10.52 1.31 7.50
C MET A 319 -11.24 2.01 6.34
N VAL A 320 -10.54 2.28 5.21
CA VAL A 320 -11.04 3.13 4.12
C VAL A 320 -12.37 2.64 3.54
N PRO A 321 -12.54 1.37 3.14
CA PRO A 321 -13.80 0.88 2.57
C PRO A 321 -14.96 0.97 3.57
N MET A 322 -14.69 0.83 4.86
CA MET A 322 -15.67 0.92 5.93
C MET A 322 -16.13 2.37 6.12
N PHE A 323 -15.18 3.30 6.20
CA PHE A 323 -15.48 4.73 6.31
C PHE A 323 -16.09 5.31 5.04
N ALA A 324 -15.70 4.81 3.86
CA ALA A 324 -16.33 5.19 2.60
C ALA A 324 -17.83 4.80 2.57
N ALA A 325 -18.18 3.63 3.13
CA ALA A 325 -19.58 3.23 3.25
C ALA A 325 -20.37 4.14 4.18
N VAL A 326 -19.79 4.54 5.33
CA VAL A 326 -20.40 5.49 6.26
C VAL A 326 -20.57 6.87 5.60
N ALA A 327 -19.53 7.38 4.93
CA ALA A 327 -19.54 8.65 4.24
C ALA A 327 -20.60 8.68 3.12
N ALA A 328 -20.65 7.63 2.29
CA ALA A 328 -21.63 7.51 1.22
C ALA A 328 -23.07 7.49 1.74
N TYR A 329 -23.31 6.79 2.85
CA TYR A 329 -24.63 6.79 3.51
C TYR A 329 -25.02 8.21 3.94
N GLY A 330 -24.11 8.93 4.60
CA GLY A 330 -24.34 10.31 5.02
C GLY A 330 -24.64 11.26 3.85
N LEU A 331 -23.92 11.13 2.75
CA LEU A 331 -24.16 11.95 1.54
C LEU A 331 -25.52 11.68 0.89
N LEU A 332 -26.06 10.47 0.99
CA LEU A 332 -27.34 10.10 0.40
C LEU A 332 -28.53 10.36 1.33
N GLN A 333 -28.38 10.12 2.64
CA GLN A 333 -29.43 10.21 3.65
C GLN A 333 -29.29 11.44 4.55
N ALA A 334 -28.61 12.47 4.06
CA ALA A 334 -28.22 13.63 4.84
C ALA A 334 -29.40 14.32 5.53
N PRO A 335 -29.40 14.44 6.88
CA PRO A 335 -30.23 15.42 7.56
C PRO A 335 -29.91 16.84 7.08
N SER A 336 -30.85 17.78 7.30
CA SER A 336 -30.79 19.14 6.74
C SER A 336 -29.45 19.88 6.92
N TRP A 337 -28.78 19.69 8.06
CA TRP A 337 -27.50 20.34 8.34
C TRP A 337 -26.29 19.72 7.60
N LEU A 338 -26.33 18.43 7.24
CA LEU A 338 -25.33 17.80 6.38
C LEU A 338 -25.46 18.21 4.91
N SER A 339 -26.56 18.90 4.55
CA SER A 339 -26.76 19.42 3.19
C SER A 339 -25.64 20.37 2.75
N GLY A 340 -25.06 21.14 3.70
CA GLY A 340 -23.87 21.96 3.46
C GLY A 340 -22.65 21.14 3.08
N VAL A 341 -22.34 20.10 3.86
CA VAL A 341 -21.21 19.18 3.60
C VAL A 341 -21.37 18.49 2.25
N ARG A 342 -22.58 18.02 1.93
CA ARG A 342 -22.90 17.43 0.64
C ARG A 342 -22.66 18.43 -0.51
N ARG A 343 -23.12 19.69 -0.38
CA ARG A 343 -22.86 20.73 -1.41
C ARG A 343 -21.38 21.02 -1.58
N CYS A 344 -20.61 21.08 -0.49
CA CYS A 344 -19.17 21.23 -0.54
C CYS A 344 -18.51 20.06 -1.29
N TYR A 345 -18.92 18.81 -1.00
CA TYR A 345 -18.43 17.63 -1.72
C TYR A 345 -18.81 17.68 -3.20
N GLU A 346 -20.08 17.97 -3.54
CA GLU A 346 -20.53 18.13 -4.92
C GLU A 346 -19.72 19.19 -5.67
N GLY A 347 -19.51 20.37 -5.06
CA GLY A 347 -18.70 21.44 -5.63
C GLY A 347 -17.25 21.02 -5.89
N LEU A 348 -16.65 20.29 -4.93
CA LEU A 348 -15.28 19.78 -5.06
C LEU A 348 -15.15 18.80 -6.23
N VAL A 349 -16.02 17.78 -6.31
CA VAL A 349 -15.92 16.76 -7.38
C VAL A 349 -16.27 17.31 -8.76
N VAL A 350 -17.12 18.34 -8.84
CA VAL A 350 -17.36 19.09 -10.08
C VAL A 350 -16.13 19.87 -10.51
N ALA A 351 -15.43 20.52 -9.57
CA ALA A 351 -14.26 21.33 -9.85
C ALA A 351 -12.98 20.49 -10.09
N LEU A 352 -12.97 19.22 -9.71
CA LEU A 352 -11.75 18.40 -9.70
C LEU A 352 -11.05 18.29 -11.07
N PRO A 353 -11.74 18.10 -12.22
CA PRO A 353 -11.05 18.11 -13.51
C PRO A 353 -10.36 19.43 -13.82
N ALA A 354 -10.98 20.58 -13.48
CA ALA A 354 -10.36 21.89 -13.62
C ALA A 354 -9.17 22.09 -12.66
N LEU A 355 -9.28 21.60 -11.42
CA LEU A 355 -8.16 21.59 -10.48
C LEU A 355 -7.00 20.72 -10.98
N CYS A 356 -7.26 19.60 -11.64
CA CYS A 356 -6.24 18.79 -12.28
C CYS A 356 -5.49 19.58 -13.37
N VAL A 357 -6.18 20.41 -14.16
CA VAL A 357 -5.55 21.33 -15.14
C VAL A 357 -4.55 22.25 -14.43
N VAL A 358 -4.95 22.89 -13.34
CA VAL A 358 -4.08 23.78 -12.54
C VAL A 358 -2.86 23.01 -12.03
N VAL A 359 -3.08 21.81 -11.48
CA VAL A 359 -2.00 20.96 -10.96
C VAL A 359 -1.01 20.60 -12.07
N VAL A 360 -1.47 20.26 -13.28
CA VAL A 360 -0.60 19.98 -14.42
C VAL A 360 0.32 21.16 -14.74
N PHE A 361 -0.20 22.39 -14.77
CA PHE A 361 0.61 23.58 -15.04
C PHE A 361 1.64 23.85 -13.93
N VAL A 362 1.23 23.69 -12.65
CA VAL A 362 2.13 23.85 -11.50
C VAL A 362 3.24 22.79 -11.52
N CYS A 363 2.88 21.53 -11.70
CA CYS A 363 3.84 20.43 -11.78
C CYS A 363 4.78 20.60 -12.99
N ARG A 364 4.25 20.98 -14.14
CA ARG A 364 5.07 21.23 -15.33
C ARG A 364 6.15 22.27 -15.04
N HIS A 365 5.78 23.42 -14.45
CA HIS A 365 6.73 24.47 -14.14
C HIS A 365 7.85 23.99 -13.21
N GLY A 366 7.51 23.23 -12.17
CA GLY A 366 8.48 22.69 -11.21
C GLY A 366 9.35 21.59 -11.79
N TRP A 367 8.74 20.56 -12.42
CA TRP A 367 9.47 19.37 -12.88
C TRP A 367 10.23 19.59 -14.18
N GLN A 368 9.77 20.47 -15.06
CA GLN A 368 10.47 20.79 -16.30
C GLN A 368 11.87 21.41 -16.05
N LYS A 369 12.01 22.24 -15.01
CA LYS A 369 13.30 22.82 -14.60
C LYS A 369 14.34 21.76 -14.22
N HIS A 370 13.89 20.61 -13.72
CA HIS A 370 14.75 19.52 -13.27
C HIS A 370 14.83 18.36 -14.28
N GLY A 371 14.20 18.48 -15.45
CA GLY A 371 14.16 17.42 -16.45
C GLY A 371 13.28 16.21 -16.09
N TYR A 372 12.34 16.37 -15.17
CA TYR A 372 11.43 15.29 -14.70
C TYR A 372 10.03 15.38 -15.30
N TRP A 373 9.82 16.25 -16.29
CA TRP A 373 8.54 16.32 -17.00
C TRP A 373 8.43 15.14 -17.99
N PRO A 374 7.35 14.32 -17.92
CA PRO A 374 7.20 13.17 -18.79
C PRO A 374 6.91 13.57 -20.24
N ASP A 375 7.20 12.67 -21.16
CA ASP A 375 6.83 12.81 -22.57
C ASP A 375 5.34 12.53 -22.75
N VAL A 376 4.52 13.49 -22.34
CA VAL A 376 3.06 13.44 -22.45
C VAL A 376 2.57 14.54 -23.39
N SER A 377 1.69 14.18 -24.33
CA SER A 377 1.02 15.17 -25.18
C SER A 377 0.12 16.09 -24.35
N LEU A 378 0.64 17.27 -24.02
CA LEU A 378 -0.09 18.26 -23.22
C LEU A 378 -1.45 18.66 -23.86
N PRO A 379 -1.56 18.89 -25.19
CA PRO A 379 -2.86 19.18 -25.80
C PRO A 379 -3.87 18.05 -25.61
N LEU A 380 -3.45 16.80 -25.75
CA LEU A 380 -4.34 15.64 -25.55
C LEU A 380 -4.80 15.54 -24.09
N LEU A 381 -3.87 15.66 -23.14
CA LEU A 381 -4.17 15.64 -21.70
C LEU A 381 -5.17 16.75 -21.33
N MET A 382 -4.92 17.97 -21.79
CA MET A 382 -5.81 19.11 -21.57
C MET A 382 -7.18 18.89 -22.22
N GLY A 383 -7.21 18.40 -23.46
CA GLY A 383 -8.46 18.08 -24.14
C GLY A 383 -9.31 17.08 -23.37
N VAL A 384 -8.71 16.00 -22.86
CA VAL A 384 -9.43 15.00 -22.06
C VAL A 384 -9.95 15.61 -20.74
N LEU A 385 -9.13 16.41 -20.04
CA LEU A 385 -9.56 17.07 -18.79
C LEU A 385 -10.69 18.07 -19.03
N VAL A 386 -10.68 18.81 -20.15
CA VAL A 386 -11.78 19.71 -20.55
C VAL A 386 -13.05 18.91 -20.84
N VAL A 387 -12.95 17.79 -21.56
CA VAL A 387 -14.10 16.91 -21.81
C VAL A 387 -14.69 16.39 -20.50
N LEU A 388 -13.83 15.95 -19.56
CA LEU A 388 -14.27 15.53 -18.21
C LEU A 388 -14.92 16.69 -17.44
N GLN A 389 -14.40 17.92 -17.56
CA GLN A 389 -15.01 19.09 -16.92
C GLN A 389 -16.41 19.38 -17.50
N VAL A 390 -16.57 19.35 -18.81
CA VAL A 390 -17.88 19.51 -19.47
C VAL A 390 -18.85 18.41 -19.04
N ALA A 391 -18.37 17.16 -19.01
CA ALA A 391 -19.16 16.02 -18.53
C ALA A 391 -19.62 16.21 -17.07
N ALA A 392 -18.74 16.75 -16.19
CA ALA A 392 -19.10 17.05 -14.80
C ALA A 392 -20.20 18.12 -14.71
N LEU A 393 -20.12 19.20 -15.50
CA LEU A 393 -21.15 20.24 -15.54
C LEU A 393 -22.51 19.70 -16.05
N ILE A 394 -22.48 18.81 -17.04
CA ILE A 394 -23.69 18.13 -17.54
C ILE A 394 -24.25 17.19 -16.46
N ALA A 395 -23.40 16.38 -15.85
CA ALA A 395 -23.78 15.41 -14.81
C ALA A 395 -24.38 16.10 -13.58
N TRP A 396 -23.96 17.33 -13.26
CA TRP A 396 -24.46 18.08 -12.10
C TRP A 396 -25.98 18.36 -12.19
N ARG A 397 -26.53 18.41 -13.40
CA ARG A 397 -27.96 18.65 -13.63
C ARG A 397 -28.80 17.36 -13.61
N ARG A 398 -28.17 16.17 -13.47
CA ARG A 398 -28.88 14.87 -13.56
C ARG A 398 -29.30 14.33 -12.19
N ALA A 399 -30.35 13.50 -12.19
CA ALA A 399 -30.68 12.66 -11.04
C ALA A 399 -29.55 11.65 -10.79
N GLY A 400 -29.25 11.35 -9.51
CA GLY A 400 -28.12 10.47 -9.17
C GLY A 400 -26.74 11.09 -9.40
N ARG A 401 -26.66 12.42 -9.49
CA ARG A 401 -25.46 13.19 -9.82
C ARG A 401 -24.23 12.83 -8.99
N LEU A 402 -24.37 12.50 -7.70
CA LEU A 402 -23.25 12.14 -6.83
C LEU A 402 -22.39 11.01 -7.40
N VAL A 403 -23.03 9.95 -7.92
CA VAL A 403 -22.30 8.80 -8.49
C VAL A 403 -21.56 9.23 -9.77
N TRP A 404 -22.22 9.95 -10.68
CA TRP A 404 -21.60 10.39 -11.92
C TRP A 404 -20.46 11.39 -11.70
N LEU A 405 -20.66 12.37 -10.81
CA LEU A 405 -19.65 13.35 -10.46
C LEU A 405 -18.42 12.69 -9.82
N SER A 406 -18.64 11.74 -8.89
CA SER A 406 -17.56 11.00 -8.26
C SER A 406 -16.79 10.12 -9.26
N LEU A 407 -17.49 9.54 -10.25
CA LEU A 407 -16.83 8.77 -11.32
C LEU A 407 -15.96 9.66 -12.20
N ILE A 408 -16.48 10.82 -12.63
CA ILE A 408 -15.72 11.76 -13.47
C ILE A 408 -14.51 12.30 -12.71
N ALA A 409 -14.69 12.65 -11.42
CA ALA A 409 -13.60 13.08 -10.55
C ALA A 409 -12.52 12.01 -10.40
N LEU A 410 -12.92 10.73 -10.21
CA LEU A 410 -11.99 9.60 -10.16
C LEU A 410 -11.18 9.46 -11.46
N LEU A 411 -11.84 9.57 -12.61
CA LEU A 411 -11.16 9.46 -13.91
C LEU A 411 -10.16 10.61 -14.12
N ALA A 412 -10.51 11.84 -13.71
CA ALA A 412 -9.60 12.98 -13.77
C ALA A 412 -8.39 12.81 -12.85
N GLN A 413 -8.61 12.38 -11.60
CA GLN A 413 -7.56 12.12 -10.63
C GLN A 413 -6.64 10.98 -11.10
N TRP A 414 -7.22 9.89 -11.59
CA TRP A 414 -6.48 8.75 -12.09
C TRP A 414 -5.65 9.10 -13.34
N LEU A 415 -6.22 9.87 -14.27
CA LEU A 415 -5.51 10.36 -15.46
C LEU A 415 -4.29 11.21 -15.05
N LEU A 416 -4.45 12.14 -14.10
CA LEU A 416 -3.36 12.94 -13.58
C LEU A 416 -2.26 12.05 -12.94
N LEU A 417 -2.66 11.06 -12.15
CA LEU A 417 -1.74 10.14 -11.49
C LEU A 417 -0.90 9.36 -12.53
N VAL A 418 -1.57 8.72 -13.49
CA VAL A 418 -0.91 7.79 -14.44
C VAL A 418 -0.16 8.52 -15.56
N ALA A 419 -0.70 9.65 -16.04
CA ALA A 419 -0.07 10.36 -17.16
C ALA A 419 1.01 11.37 -16.74
N VAL A 420 0.96 11.85 -15.49
CA VAL A 420 1.87 12.93 -15.04
C VAL A 420 2.66 12.53 -13.80
N VAL A 421 1.97 12.18 -12.70
CA VAL A 421 2.63 12.04 -11.40
C VAL A 421 3.56 10.83 -11.36
N GLU A 422 3.09 9.65 -11.77
CA GLU A 422 3.88 8.42 -11.75
C GLU A 422 5.07 8.49 -12.72
N PRO A 423 4.90 8.88 -14.00
CA PRO A 423 6.06 8.98 -14.91
C PRO A 423 7.07 10.02 -14.46
N SER A 424 6.64 11.16 -13.89
CA SER A 424 7.58 12.14 -13.35
C SER A 424 8.36 11.60 -12.15
N LYS A 425 7.71 10.85 -11.27
CA LYS A 425 8.38 10.16 -10.16
C LYS A 425 9.34 9.09 -10.68
N ASP A 426 8.96 8.35 -11.74
CA ASP A 426 9.82 7.33 -12.34
C ASP A 426 11.10 7.94 -12.92
N MET A 427 10.99 9.10 -13.59
CA MET A 427 12.15 9.85 -14.07
C MET A 427 13.00 10.43 -12.93
N GLN A 428 12.36 10.98 -11.90
CA GLN A 428 13.04 11.56 -10.74
C GLN A 428 13.83 10.52 -9.96
N PHE A 429 13.27 9.31 -9.86
CA PHE A 429 13.80 8.23 -9.03
C PHE A 429 14.45 7.10 -9.85
N ASP A 430 14.83 7.38 -11.09
CA ASP A 430 15.49 6.40 -11.96
C ASP A 430 16.80 5.89 -11.35
N THR A 431 16.89 4.58 -11.20
CA THR A 431 18.07 3.89 -10.68
C THR A 431 18.79 3.09 -11.76
N ARG A 432 18.10 2.76 -12.87
CA ARG A 432 18.62 1.91 -13.97
C ARG A 432 19.83 2.51 -14.65
N LYS A 433 19.79 3.82 -14.94
CA LYS A 433 20.89 4.51 -15.63
C LYS A 433 22.19 4.48 -14.85
N PHE A 434 22.12 4.79 -13.54
CA PHE A 434 23.29 4.78 -12.68
C PHE A 434 23.88 3.37 -12.58
N VAL A 435 23.03 2.37 -12.29
CA VAL A 435 23.48 0.98 -12.14
C VAL A 435 24.06 0.45 -13.44
N GLY A 436 23.39 0.68 -14.59
CA GLY A 436 23.88 0.24 -15.88
C GLY A 436 25.25 0.82 -16.25
N GLN A 437 25.53 2.09 -15.89
CA GLN A 437 26.83 2.70 -16.11
C GLN A 437 27.93 2.10 -15.20
N VAL A 438 27.61 1.84 -13.92
CA VAL A 438 28.56 1.21 -13.00
C VAL A 438 28.84 -0.23 -13.41
N GLU A 439 27.80 -0.99 -13.79
CA GLU A 439 28.00 -2.37 -14.27
C GLU A 439 28.80 -2.44 -15.58
N ALA A 440 28.62 -1.49 -16.49
CA ALA A 440 29.45 -1.41 -17.69
C ALA A 440 30.95 -1.24 -17.35
N LEU A 441 31.28 -0.40 -16.37
CA LEU A 441 32.67 -0.25 -15.88
C LEU A 441 33.17 -1.53 -15.17
N ARG A 442 32.30 -2.25 -14.47
CA ARG A 442 32.65 -3.51 -13.80
C ARG A 442 32.93 -4.66 -14.79
N VAL A 443 32.30 -4.64 -15.95
CA VAL A 443 32.63 -5.62 -17.02
C VAL A 443 34.07 -5.47 -17.48
N GLU A 444 34.57 -4.21 -17.60
CA GLU A 444 35.96 -3.93 -17.99
C GLU A 444 36.97 -4.27 -16.91
N THR A 445 36.59 -4.05 -15.63
CA THR A 445 37.45 -4.33 -14.48
C THR A 445 36.65 -5.07 -13.41
N PRO A 446 36.59 -6.42 -13.47
CA PRO A 446 35.83 -7.20 -12.52
C PRO A 446 36.33 -7.03 -11.08
N GLY A 447 35.41 -6.84 -10.14
CA GLY A 447 35.71 -6.69 -8.71
C GLY A 447 34.44 -6.58 -7.88
N PRO A 448 34.52 -6.88 -6.57
CA PRO A 448 33.36 -6.82 -5.67
C PRO A 448 32.83 -5.39 -5.52
N LEU A 449 31.52 -5.30 -5.28
CA LEU A 449 30.86 -4.06 -4.86
C LEU A 449 31.03 -3.84 -3.36
N VAL A 450 31.39 -2.62 -2.99
CA VAL A 450 31.55 -2.18 -1.62
C VAL A 450 30.68 -0.95 -1.39
N PHE A 451 29.76 -1.01 -0.46
CA PHE A 451 28.90 0.11 -0.07
C PHE A 451 29.41 0.72 1.24
N ILE A 452 29.83 1.98 1.23
CA ILE A 452 30.22 2.72 2.42
C ILE A 452 29.03 3.48 2.94
N ASN A 453 28.62 3.18 4.18
CA ASN A 453 27.52 3.80 4.92
C ASN A 453 26.20 3.92 4.14
N LEU A 454 26.06 3.13 3.08
CA LEU A 454 24.82 3.00 2.35
C LEU A 454 24.00 1.87 2.96
N GLY A 455 22.86 2.21 3.57
CA GLY A 455 22.05 1.25 4.31
C GLY A 455 21.63 0.05 3.45
N ARG A 456 21.84 -1.16 4.01
CA ARG A 456 21.55 -2.45 3.38
C ARG A 456 20.13 -2.54 2.82
N ASP A 457 19.15 -2.02 3.59
CA ASP A 457 17.72 -2.11 3.25
C ASP A 457 17.17 -0.85 2.55
N THR A 458 18.02 0.09 2.22
CA THR A 458 17.63 1.37 1.61
C THR A 458 18.28 1.60 0.27
N TRP A 459 19.53 2.10 0.25
CA TRP A 459 20.22 2.48 -0.97
C TRP A 459 20.80 1.29 -1.73
N ALA A 460 21.39 0.32 -1.02
CA ALA A 460 21.94 -0.87 -1.64
C ALA A 460 20.86 -1.71 -2.35
N VAL A 461 19.70 -1.87 -1.75
CA VAL A 461 18.56 -2.56 -2.38
C VAL A 461 18.16 -1.92 -3.71
N ARG A 462 18.20 -0.59 -3.80
CA ARG A 462 17.85 0.13 -5.04
C ARG A 462 18.88 -0.06 -6.14
N TYR A 463 20.12 -0.35 -5.79
CA TYR A 463 21.13 -0.77 -6.74
C TYR A 463 20.87 -2.21 -7.18
N MET A 464 20.76 -3.11 -6.20
CA MET A 464 20.68 -4.56 -6.41
C MET A 464 19.44 -5.01 -7.19
N MET A 465 18.30 -4.32 -7.04
CA MET A 465 17.07 -4.64 -7.77
C MET A 465 17.19 -4.45 -9.30
N ASN A 466 18.27 -3.82 -9.79
CA ASN A 466 18.52 -3.65 -11.21
C ASN A 466 19.51 -4.67 -11.79
N LEU A 467 20.06 -5.56 -10.94
CA LEU A 467 20.98 -6.60 -11.39
C LEU A 467 20.21 -7.82 -11.90
N ASP A 468 20.69 -8.42 -12.95
CA ASP A 468 20.16 -9.67 -13.53
C ASP A 468 20.81 -10.92 -12.95
N HIS A 469 21.83 -10.76 -12.11
CA HIS A 469 22.60 -11.81 -11.45
C HIS A 469 22.62 -11.63 -9.93
N ASP A 470 23.09 -12.66 -9.23
CA ASP A 470 23.29 -12.59 -7.78
C ASP A 470 24.60 -11.86 -7.47
N GLU A 471 24.55 -10.94 -6.54
CA GLU A 471 25.70 -10.19 -6.06
C GLU A 471 25.68 -10.17 -4.52
N GLN A 472 26.85 -10.32 -3.91
CA GLN A 472 27.02 -10.20 -2.46
C GLN A 472 27.93 -9.00 -2.16
N PRO A 473 27.36 -7.80 -2.05
CA PRO A 473 28.14 -6.61 -1.80
C PRO A 473 28.72 -6.61 -0.39
N LEU A 474 29.86 -6.00 -0.24
CA LEU A 474 30.47 -5.75 1.06
C LEU A 474 29.91 -4.43 1.63
N PHE A 475 29.58 -4.44 2.92
CA PHE A 475 29.07 -3.26 3.63
C PHE A 475 30.10 -2.79 4.63
N VAL A 476 30.59 -1.55 4.48
CA VAL A 476 31.56 -0.92 5.39
C VAL A 476 30.83 0.22 6.11
N GLY A 477 30.76 0.14 7.45
CA GLY A 477 30.23 1.23 8.28
C GLY A 477 31.21 2.40 8.37
N GLY A 478 30.70 3.63 8.55
CA GLY A 478 31.54 4.83 8.64
C GLY A 478 32.57 4.84 9.78
N GLN A 479 32.42 3.97 10.79
CA GLN A 479 33.38 3.78 11.87
C GLN A 479 34.42 2.67 11.61
N GLN A 480 34.29 1.93 10.48
CA GLN A 480 35.12 0.77 10.17
C GLN A 480 35.94 0.98 8.87
N LEU A 481 36.26 2.23 8.56
CA LEU A 481 36.98 2.57 7.31
C LEU A 481 38.43 2.03 7.23
N GLU A 482 39.03 1.67 8.36
CA GLU A 482 40.27 0.88 8.42
C GLU A 482 40.13 -0.48 7.67
N GLY A 483 38.91 -0.99 7.56
CA GLY A 483 38.61 -2.19 6.78
C GLY A 483 38.79 -2.05 5.26
N LEU A 484 38.95 -0.84 4.72
CA LEU A 484 39.22 -0.63 3.27
C LEU A 484 40.57 -1.19 2.82
N GLU A 485 41.56 -1.26 3.75
CA GLU A 485 42.87 -1.82 3.42
C GLU A 485 42.82 -3.35 3.25
N GLY A 486 41.90 -4.04 3.90
CA GLY A 486 41.70 -5.47 3.83
C GLY A 486 40.78 -5.94 2.70
N LEU A 487 40.26 -5.04 1.87
CA LEU A 487 39.38 -5.40 0.77
C LEU A 487 40.13 -6.09 -0.36
N PRO A 488 39.50 -7.09 -1.04
CA PRO A 488 40.05 -7.65 -2.27
C PRO A 488 40.21 -6.57 -3.34
N ARG A 489 41.27 -6.64 -4.11
CA ARG A 489 41.55 -5.67 -5.19
C ARG A 489 41.56 -6.35 -6.54
N PRO A 490 41.02 -5.72 -7.59
CA PRO A 490 40.34 -4.42 -7.58
C PRO A 490 38.95 -4.49 -6.92
N ALA A 491 38.47 -3.38 -6.32
CA ALA A 491 37.16 -3.27 -5.72
C ALA A 491 36.44 -1.96 -6.15
N TRP A 492 35.13 -2.04 -6.34
CA TRP A 492 34.29 -0.91 -6.69
C TRP A 492 33.59 -0.36 -5.45
N VAL A 493 34.01 0.82 -5.03
CA VAL A 493 33.52 1.47 -3.79
C VAL A 493 32.47 2.52 -4.14
N ILE A 494 31.29 2.40 -3.56
CA ILE A 494 30.18 3.34 -3.74
C ILE A 494 29.88 4.03 -2.42
N VAL A 495 29.88 5.37 -2.44
CA VAL A 495 29.65 6.22 -1.28
C VAL A 495 28.78 7.42 -1.64
N SER A 496 27.99 7.90 -0.66
CA SER A 496 27.20 9.13 -0.86
C SER A 496 28.13 10.36 -0.91
N ARG A 497 27.90 11.26 -1.88
CA ARG A 497 28.62 12.55 -1.94
C ARG A 497 28.37 13.40 -0.67
N LYS A 498 27.28 13.17 0.04
CA LYS A 498 26.97 13.85 1.31
C LYS A 498 27.86 13.38 2.46
N GLU A 499 28.55 12.26 2.29
CA GLU A 499 29.35 11.58 3.31
C GLU A 499 30.85 11.54 2.95
N THR A 500 31.30 12.46 2.08
CA THR A 500 32.73 12.58 1.70
C THR A 500 33.67 12.76 2.90
N ALA A 501 33.18 13.36 3.99
CA ALA A 501 33.95 13.50 5.22
C ALA A 501 34.40 12.14 5.81
N LEU A 502 33.65 11.06 5.53
CA LEU A 502 34.03 9.70 5.93
C LEU A 502 35.27 9.18 5.21
N LEU A 503 35.63 9.73 4.04
CA LEU A 503 36.80 9.29 3.29
C LEU A 503 38.12 9.89 3.79
N GLN A 504 38.09 10.83 4.75
CA GLN A 504 39.29 11.43 5.32
C GLN A 504 40.17 10.36 5.98
N GLY A 505 41.45 10.40 5.71
CA GLY A 505 42.43 9.42 6.20
C GLY A 505 42.42 8.08 5.46
N THR A 506 41.56 7.90 4.43
CA THR A 506 41.54 6.69 3.61
C THR A 506 42.30 6.89 2.27
N PRO A 507 42.69 5.82 1.55
CA PRO A 507 43.28 5.92 0.23
C PRO A 507 42.40 6.64 -0.79
N LEU A 508 41.08 6.71 -0.55
CA LEU A 508 40.11 7.35 -1.45
C LEU A 508 40.03 8.88 -1.28
N GLU A 509 40.57 9.44 -0.20
CA GLU A 509 40.52 10.89 0.07
C GLU A 509 41.12 11.73 -1.09
N ARG A 510 42.24 11.26 -1.63
CA ARG A 510 42.99 11.96 -2.68
C ARG A 510 42.68 11.45 -4.09
N GLN A 511 41.86 10.43 -4.20
CA GLN A 511 41.50 9.82 -5.48
C GLN A 511 40.27 10.54 -6.06
N ALA A 512 40.33 10.94 -7.31
CA ALA A 512 39.14 11.39 -8.03
C ALA A 512 38.18 10.22 -8.24
N PRO A 513 36.87 10.42 -8.09
CA PRO A 513 35.90 9.37 -8.39
C PRO A 513 35.99 8.93 -9.85
N THR A 514 35.92 7.64 -10.10
CA THR A 514 35.92 7.05 -11.44
C THR A 514 34.62 7.40 -12.17
N PHE A 515 33.52 7.48 -11.40
CA PHE A 515 32.20 7.85 -11.93
C PHE A 515 31.39 8.58 -10.84
N GLU A 516 30.63 9.60 -11.24
CA GLU A 516 29.66 10.28 -10.39
C GLU A 516 28.29 10.21 -11.01
N GLY A 517 27.27 9.96 -10.18
CA GLY A 517 25.90 9.86 -10.65
C GLY A 517 24.88 9.98 -9.52
N ARG A 518 23.65 9.66 -9.83
CA ARG A 518 22.57 9.65 -8.84
C ARG A 518 21.89 8.29 -8.82
N LEU A 519 21.74 7.75 -7.64
CA LEU A 519 20.86 6.63 -7.38
C LEU A 519 19.61 7.18 -6.70
N ASN A 520 18.50 7.27 -7.42
CA ASN A 520 17.34 8.01 -6.96
C ASN A 520 17.70 9.51 -6.76
N ASP A 521 17.40 10.09 -5.61
CA ASP A 521 17.72 11.47 -5.22
C ASP A 521 19.07 11.61 -4.50
N ASN A 522 19.81 10.51 -4.28
CA ASN A 522 21.11 10.53 -3.62
C ASN A 522 22.26 10.64 -4.61
N PRO A 523 23.07 11.71 -4.58
CA PRO A 523 24.27 11.80 -5.39
C PRO A 523 25.32 10.83 -4.83
N LEU A 524 25.83 9.95 -5.69
CA LEU A 524 26.80 8.93 -5.36
C LEU A 524 28.10 9.14 -6.13
N MET A 525 29.18 8.75 -5.50
CA MET A 525 30.52 8.65 -6.09
C MET A 525 30.96 7.20 -6.12
N VAL A 526 31.57 6.80 -7.21
CA VAL A 526 32.08 5.44 -7.44
C VAL A 526 33.60 5.54 -7.63
N PHE A 527 34.33 4.76 -6.87
CA PHE A 527 35.77 4.68 -6.93
C PHE A 527 36.22 3.26 -7.31
N LEU A 528 37.26 3.17 -8.10
CA LEU A 528 37.97 1.90 -8.31
C LEU A 528 39.19 1.85 -7.40
N LEU A 529 39.12 1.02 -6.37
CA LEU A 529 40.25 0.71 -5.47
C LEU A 529 41.13 -0.34 -6.15
N LYS A 530 42.28 0.09 -6.65
CA LYS A 530 43.27 -0.77 -7.35
C LYS A 530 44.20 -1.47 -6.40
#